data_3b06564fc701cb3943a262d4bc33de43
#
_entry.id   3b06564fc701cb3943a262d4bc33de43
#
_cell.length_a   1.000
_cell.length_b   1.000
_cell.length_c   1.000
_cell.angle_alpha   90.00
_cell.angle_beta   90.00
_cell.angle_gamma   90.00
#
_symmetry.space_group_name_H-M   'P 1'
#
loop_
_entity.id
_entity.type
_entity.pdbx_description
1 polymer ?
#
loop_
_entity_poly.entity_id
_entity_poly.type
_entity_poly.pdbx_seq_one_letter_code
_entity_poly.pdbx_strand_id
1 'polypeptide(L)'
;MATIRKHLVNAFENVGKAYGWDDGLKTPYTARRQGFNSLREWARCMAANYMPENHLLMPETLLEMIEDAQRAGVPLTQHDYDEYAFEEVNAW
;
A
#
# COMPACT_ATOMS: atom_id res chain seq x y z
N MET A 1 17.17 -6.61 0.90
CA MET A 1 16.50 -5.39 1.32
C MET A 1 15.24 -5.18 0.49
N ALA A 2 14.11 -4.90 1.12
CA ALA A 2 12.87 -4.71 0.40
C ALA A 2 12.86 -3.37 -0.35
N THR A 3 12.33 -3.36 -1.56
CA THR A 3 12.14 -2.14 -2.33
C THR A 3 10.95 -1.35 -1.79
N ILE A 4 10.83 -0.09 -2.18
CA ILE A 4 9.68 0.76 -1.85
C ILE A 4 8.38 0.07 -2.29
N ARG A 5 8.37 -0.46 -3.52
CA ARG A 5 7.21 -1.15 -4.07
C ARG A 5 6.79 -2.35 -3.19
N LYS A 6 7.76 -3.14 -2.75
CA LYS A 6 7.48 -4.30 -1.90
C LYS A 6 6.91 -3.89 -0.55
N HIS A 7 7.45 -2.83 0.05
CA HIS A 7 6.90 -2.26 1.28
C HIS A 7 5.46 -1.80 1.09
N LEU A 8 5.15 -1.15 -0.03
CA LEU A 8 3.78 -0.71 -0.32
C LEU A 8 2.83 -1.90 -0.52
N VAL A 9 3.27 -2.93 -1.24
CA VAL A 9 2.46 -4.16 -1.39
C VAL A 9 2.16 -4.77 -0.02
N ASN A 10 3.18 -4.91 0.82
CA ASN A 10 3.00 -5.44 2.17
C ASN A 10 2.07 -4.56 2.99
N ALA A 11 2.20 -3.25 2.88
CA ALA A 11 1.37 -2.30 3.61
C ALA A 11 -0.11 -2.40 3.22
N PHE A 12 -0.42 -2.41 1.94
CA PHE A 12 -1.80 -2.56 1.48
C PHE A 12 -2.38 -3.92 1.86
N GLU A 13 -1.58 -4.99 1.79
CA GLU A 13 -2.01 -6.31 2.26
C GLU A 13 -2.33 -6.28 3.75
N ASN A 14 -1.49 -5.63 4.57
CA ASN A 14 -1.73 -5.52 6.01
C ASN A 14 -2.99 -4.72 6.33
N VAL A 15 -3.24 -3.64 5.60
CA VAL A 15 -4.48 -2.85 5.72
C VAL A 15 -5.69 -3.73 5.38
N GLY A 16 -5.62 -4.44 4.27
CA GLY A 16 -6.71 -5.32 3.85
C GLY A 16 -7.02 -6.40 4.87
N LYS A 17 -5.99 -6.99 5.48
CA LYS A 17 -6.18 -7.98 6.54
C LYS A 17 -6.85 -7.36 7.76
N ALA A 18 -6.44 -6.16 8.16
CA ALA A 18 -7.02 -5.47 9.30
C ALA A 18 -8.52 -5.17 9.11
N TYR A 19 -8.92 -4.90 7.89
CA TYR A 19 -10.33 -4.66 7.55
C TYR A 19 -11.11 -5.93 7.21
N GLY A 20 -10.47 -7.10 7.20
CA GLY A 20 -11.12 -8.37 6.87
C GLY A 20 -11.37 -8.57 5.39
N TRP A 21 -10.66 -7.86 4.52
CA TRP A 21 -10.85 -7.96 3.07
C TRP A 21 -10.25 -9.22 2.46
N ASP A 22 -9.51 -9.98 3.24
CA ASP A 22 -8.99 -11.29 2.87
C ASP A 22 -10.00 -12.43 3.10
N ASP A 23 -11.14 -12.14 3.72
CA ASP A 23 -12.11 -13.14 4.19
C ASP A 23 -13.20 -13.42 3.15
N GLY A 24 -12.80 -13.93 2.02
CA GLY A 24 -13.71 -14.46 0.99
C GLY A 24 -14.71 -13.46 0.45
N LEU A 25 -16.00 -13.72 0.68
CA LEU A 25 -17.10 -12.90 0.17
C LEU A 25 -17.83 -12.15 1.27
N LYS A 26 -17.22 -12.02 2.44
CA LYS A 26 -17.85 -11.47 3.63
C LYS A 26 -18.31 -10.02 3.49
N THR A 27 -17.55 -9.20 2.77
CA THR A 27 -17.93 -7.81 2.51
C THR A 27 -17.78 -7.50 1.02
N PRO A 28 -18.45 -6.43 0.50
CA PRO A 28 -18.28 -6.04 -0.90
C PRO A 28 -16.87 -5.55 -1.24
N TYR A 29 -16.05 -5.28 -0.23
CA TYR A 29 -14.69 -4.77 -0.43
C TYR A 29 -13.61 -5.85 -0.41
N THR A 30 -13.98 -7.12 -0.20
CA THR A 30 -12.98 -8.19 -0.26
C THR A 30 -12.33 -8.26 -1.64
N ALA A 31 -11.08 -8.69 -1.68
CA ALA A 31 -10.33 -8.80 -2.93
C ALA A 31 -11.06 -9.65 -3.97
N ARG A 32 -11.66 -10.77 -3.55
CA ARG A 32 -12.37 -11.66 -4.46
C ARG A 32 -13.61 -11.01 -5.08
N ARG A 33 -14.36 -10.22 -4.31
CA ARG A 33 -15.51 -9.49 -4.84
C ARG A 33 -15.10 -8.38 -5.80
N GLN A 34 -13.89 -7.85 -5.65
CA GLN A 34 -13.34 -6.85 -6.56
C GLN A 34 -12.70 -7.46 -7.81
N GLY A 35 -12.71 -8.78 -7.94
CA GLY A 35 -12.20 -9.47 -9.11
C GLY A 35 -10.76 -9.95 -9.00
N PHE A 36 -10.16 -9.87 -7.83
CA PHE A 36 -8.80 -10.36 -7.60
C PHE A 36 -8.83 -11.79 -7.04
N ASN A 37 -7.81 -12.58 -7.37
CA ASN A 37 -7.70 -13.95 -6.90
C ASN A 37 -7.25 -14.04 -5.44
N SER A 38 -6.57 -13.01 -4.94
CA SER A 38 -6.07 -12.97 -3.58
C SER A 38 -5.94 -11.52 -3.11
N LEU A 39 -5.85 -11.34 -1.79
CA LEU A 39 -5.60 -10.02 -1.21
C LEU A 39 -4.25 -9.47 -1.67
N ARG A 40 -3.24 -10.33 -1.80
CA ARG A 40 -1.92 -9.88 -2.27
C ARG A 40 -1.96 -9.36 -3.71
N GLU A 41 -2.76 -9.99 -4.57
CA GLU A 41 -2.96 -9.48 -5.93
C GLU A 41 -3.60 -8.10 -5.93
N TRP A 42 -4.61 -7.88 -5.08
CA TRP A 42 -5.21 -6.57 -4.87
C TRP A 42 -4.17 -5.57 -4.37
N ALA A 43 -3.35 -5.96 -3.38
CA ALA A 43 -2.31 -5.10 -2.82
C ALA A 43 -1.28 -4.70 -3.88
N ARG A 44 -0.91 -5.62 -4.76
CA ARG A 44 0.00 -5.31 -5.88
C ARG A 44 -0.60 -4.29 -6.84
N CYS A 45 -1.88 -4.40 -7.11
CA CYS A 45 -2.58 -3.44 -7.96
C CYS A 45 -2.60 -2.05 -7.33
N MET A 46 -2.90 -1.97 -6.03
CA MET A 46 -2.90 -0.70 -5.30
C MET A 46 -1.50 -0.09 -5.27
N ALA A 47 -0.48 -0.87 -4.95
CA ALA A 47 0.90 -0.38 -4.94
C ALA A 47 1.32 0.16 -6.31
N ALA A 48 0.88 -0.46 -7.38
CA ALA A 48 1.18 0.00 -8.74
C ALA A 48 0.56 1.37 -9.04
N ASN A 49 -0.60 1.67 -8.45
CA ASN A 49 -1.23 2.98 -8.58
C ASN A 49 -0.44 4.08 -7.87
N TYR A 50 0.21 3.74 -6.75
CA TYR A 50 1.00 4.68 -5.97
C TYR A 50 2.43 4.80 -6.45
N MET A 51 2.91 3.82 -7.20
CA MET A 51 4.27 3.80 -7.72
C MET A 51 4.29 3.26 -9.15
N PRO A 52 3.72 4.01 -10.11
CA PRO A 52 3.70 3.58 -11.51
C PRO A 52 5.13 3.56 -12.10
N GLU A 53 5.35 2.69 -13.07
CA GLU A 53 6.67 2.52 -13.68
C GLU A 53 7.20 3.80 -14.32
N ASN A 54 6.33 4.66 -14.81
CA ASN A 54 6.73 5.91 -15.44
C ASN A 54 7.08 7.03 -14.44
N HIS A 55 6.92 6.81 -13.15
CA HIS A 55 7.25 7.73 -12.06
C HIS A 55 6.59 9.11 -12.12
N LEU A 56 5.68 9.34 -13.06
CA LEU A 56 5.08 10.66 -13.25
C LEU A 56 3.94 10.97 -12.28
N LEU A 57 3.42 9.96 -11.59
CA LEU A 57 2.20 10.09 -10.80
C LEU A 57 2.33 9.57 -9.36
N MET A 58 3.55 9.56 -8.82
CA MET A 58 3.72 9.23 -7.40
C MET A 58 3.02 10.30 -6.55
N PRO A 59 2.14 9.90 -5.61
CA PRO A 59 1.48 10.88 -4.74
C PRO A 59 2.48 11.75 -3.99
N GLU A 60 2.16 13.03 -3.89
CA GLU A 60 3.03 14.01 -3.22
C GLU A 60 3.33 13.62 -1.77
N THR A 61 2.31 13.11 -1.06
CA THR A 61 2.47 12.68 0.34
C THR A 61 3.48 11.54 0.48
N LEU A 62 3.45 10.58 -0.43
CA LEU A 62 4.43 9.48 -0.43
C LEU A 62 5.83 9.99 -0.75
N LEU A 63 5.94 10.88 -1.72
CA LEU A 63 7.21 11.47 -2.12
C LEU A 63 7.83 12.27 -0.97
N GLU A 64 7.03 13.08 -0.28
CA GLU A 64 7.49 13.85 0.90
C GLU A 64 8.00 12.93 2.01
N MET A 65 7.28 11.85 2.29
CA MET A 65 7.68 10.88 3.30
C MET A 65 9.07 10.29 2.98
N ILE A 66 9.29 9.92 1.73
CA ILE A 66 10.56 9.36 1.28
C ILE A 66 11.68 10.41 1.37
N GLU A 67 11.42 11.62 0.92
CA GLU A 67 12.40 12.72 0.94
C GLU A 67 12.78 13.11 2.36
N ASP A 68 11.81 13.17 3.28
CA ASP A 68 12.06 13.47 4.67
C ASP A 68 12.94 12.42 5.33
N ALA A 69 12.69 11.14 5.03
CA ALA A 69 13.52 10.05 5.54
C ALA A 69 14.96 10.16 5.02
N GLN A 70 15.12 10.50 3.74
CA GLN A 70 16.44 10.68 3.15
C GLN A 70 17.21 11.85 3.80
N ARG A 71 16.54 12.96 4.04
CA ARG A 71 17.15 14.12 4.72
C ARG A 71 17.54 13.80 6.15
N ALA A 72 16.71 13.04 6.86
CA ALA A 72 17.00 12.66 8.25
C ALA A 72 18.05 11.57 8.35
N GLY A 73 18.36 10.87 7.25
CA GLY A 73 19.29 9.74 7.26
C GLY A 73 18.73 8.52 7.97
N VAL A 74 17.41 8.45 8.15
CA VAL A 74 16.72 7.33 8.82
C VAL A 74 15.87 6.61 7.79
N PRO A 75 16.16 5.31 7.52
CA PRO A 75 15.38 4.57 6.53
C PRO A 75 13.95 4.36 7.02
N LEU A 76 13.00 4.40 6.08
CA LEU A 76 11.61 4.07 6.37
C LEU A 76 11.47 2.58 6.70
N THR A 77 10.65 2.29 7.72
CA THR A 77 10.35 0.92 8.12
C THR A 77 9.04 0.45 7.48
N GLN A 78 8.77 -0.86 7.55
CA GLN A 78 7.49 -1.40 7.10
C GLN A 78 6.33 -0.73 7.86
N HIS A 79 6.51 -0.44 9.14
CA HIS A 79 5.50 0.25 9.96
C HIS A 79 5.14 1.62 9.39
N ASP A 80 6.12 2.38 8.92
CA ASP A 80 5.89 3.69 8.31
C ASP A 80 5.01 3.57 7.06
N TYR A 81 5.29 2.57 6.22
CA TYR A 81 4.47 2.31 5.04
C TYR A 81 3.07 1.82 5.40
N ASP A 82 2.95 0.99 6.44
CA ASP A 82 1.65 0.52 6.91
C ASP A 82 0.77 1.69 7.37
N GLU A 83 1.33 2.62 8.14
CA GLU A 83 0.61 3.82 8.57
C GLU A 83 0.17 4.67 7.38
N TYR A 84 1.06 4.84 6.42
CA TYR A 84 0.74 5.58 5.19
C TYR A 84 -0.44 4.93 4.45
N ALA A 85 -0.40 3.62 4.26
CA ALA A 85 -1.47 2.90 3.58
C ALA A 85 -2.79 2.99 4.33
N PHE A 86 -2.78 2.89 5.66
CA PHE A 86 -3.99 3.06 6.47
C PHE A 86 -4.61 4.43 6.28
N GLU A 87 -3.81 5.49 6.29
CA GLU A 87 -4.31 6.85 6.08
C GLU A 87 -4.92 7.03 4.70
N GLU A 88 -4.27 6.47 3.68
CA GLU A 88 -4.77 6.54 2.31
C GLU A 88 -6.10 5.80 2.15
N VAL A 89 -6.20 4.59 2.67
CA VAL A 89 -7.43 3.80 2.58
C VAL A 89 -8.57 4.47 3.34
N ASN A 90 -8.28 5.07 4.49
CA ASN A 90 -9.30 5.78 5.26
C ASN A 90 -9.81 7.05 4.56
N ALA A 91 -9.05 7.58 3.63
CA ALA A 91 -9.42 8.76 2.85
C ALA A 91 -10.25 8.40 1.60
N TRP A 92 -10.39 7.13 1.28
CA TRP A 92 -11.15 6.68 0.10
C TRP A 92 -12.65 6.87 0.25
#